data_f165af337930342cbd3464cc26bab584
#
_entry.id   f165af337930342cbd3464cc26bab584
#
_cell.length_a   1.000
_cell.length_b   1.000
_cell.length_c   1.000
_cell.angle_alpha   90.00
_cell.angle_beta   90.00
_cell.angle_gamma   90.00
#
_symmetry.space_group_name_H-M   'P 1'
#
loop_
_entity.id
_entity.type
_entity.pdbx_description
1 polymer ?
#
loop_
_entity_poly.entity_id
_entity_poly.type
_entity_poly.pdbx_seq_one_letter_code
_entity_poly.pdbx_strand_id
1 'polypeptide(L)'
;MVTLKPTKRDFIFDRFFEKKNNYEYFYYEEDPTVENDIELFGYSKFTCDASYEDGEVQWNYIIKDHRILGITAVKNDGDNLKIKFLEINSKLRGRGFGAETIEYFKALKDNKKYKAILLYPKDEEVAEHFYKPLGFKENGGELIY
;
A
#
# COMPACT_ATOMS: atom_id res chain seq x y z
N MET A 1 -14.46 -6.05 1.69
CA MET A 1 -13.09 -6.51 1.96
C MET A 1 -12.13 -5.90 0.94
N VAL A 2 -11.01 -5.40 1.39
CA VAL A 2 -10.00 -4.90 0.46
C VAL A 2 -9.32 -6.05 -0.27
N THR A 3 -8.90 -5.78 -1.50
CA THR A 3 -8.05 -6.67 -2.28
C THR A 3 -6.87 -5.88 -2.82
N LEU A 4 -5.81 -6.58 -3.20
CA LEU A 4 -4.65 -5.96 -3.81
C LEU A 4 -4.61 -6.31 -5.29
N LYS A 5 -4.33 -5.30 -6.11
CA LYS A 5 -4.13 -5.51 -7.54
C LYS A 5 -2.72 -5.10 -7.92
N PRO A 6 -1.91 -6.04 -8.43
CA PRO A 6 -0.56 -5.71 -8.87
C PRO A 6 -0.54 -4.62 -9.94
N THR A 7 0.43 -3.74 -9.82
CA THR A 7 0.65 -2.66 -10.78
C THR A 7 2.14 -2.36 -10.89
N LYS A 8 2.49 -1.34 -11.62
CA LYS A 8 3.87 -0.88 -11.79
C LYS A 8 4.01 0.53 -11.24
N ARG A 9 5.20 0.83 -10.71
CA ARG A 9 5.51 2.16 -10.19
C ARG A 9 5.21 3.27 -11.20
N ASP A 10 5.56 3.07 -12.46
CA ASP A 10 5.35 4.07 -13.50
C ASP A 10 3.86 4.35 -13.73
N PHE A 11 3.01 3.35 -13.66
CA PHE A 11 1.55 3.55 -13.76
C PHE A 11 1.01 4.37 -12.61
N ILE A 12 1.52 4.13 -11.39
CA ILE A 12 1.13 4.92 -10.22
C ILE A 12 1.53 6.38 -10.42
N PHE A 13 2.76 6.65 -10.86
CA PHE A 13 3.23 8.00 -11.10
C PHE A 13 2.43 8.70 -12.16
N ASP A 14 2.21 8.05 -13.29
CA ASP A 14 1.44 8.63 -14.38
C ASP A 14 0.01 8.96 -13.95
N ARG A 15 -0.60 8.07 -13.19
CA ARG A 15 -1.99 8.24 -12.75
C ARG A 15 -2.16 9.35 -11.72
N PHE A 16 -1.26 9.44 -10.75
CA PHE A 16 -1.52 10.26 -9.57
C PHE A 16 -0.62 11.50 -9.43
N PHE A 17 0.52 11.53 -10.10
CA PHE A 17 1.50 12.57 -9.82
C PHE A 17 1.95 13.40 -11.02
N GLU A 18 2.02 12.84 -12.20
CA GLU A 18 2.68 13.50 -13.34
C GLU A 18 1.73 14.00 -14.42
N LYS A 19 0.66 13.34 -14.68
CA LYS A 19 -0.25 13.63 -15.79
C LYS A 19 -1.55 14.26 -15.31
N LYS A 20 -1.45 15.34 -14.60
CA LYS A 20 -2.58 15.96 -13.91
C LYS A 20 -3.77 16.34 -14.81
N ASN A 21 -3.54 16.53 -16.10
CA ASN A 21 -4.58 16.97 -17.02
C ASN A 21 -5.06 15.88 -17.99
N ASN A 22 -4.55 14.65 -17.83
CA ASN A 22 -4.84 13.56 -18.76
C ASN A 22 -5.12 12.26 -18.02
N TYR A 23 -5.90 12.33 -16.98
CA TYR A 23 -6.14 11.18 -16.10
C TYR A 23 -6.86 10.04 -16.79
N GLU A 24 -7.77 10.35 -17.68
CA GLU A 24 -8.56 9.36 -18.40
C GLU A 24 -7.70 8.42 -19.24
N TYR A 25 -6.47 8.80 -19.52
CA TYR A 25 -5.56 7.99 -20.28
C TYR A 25 -5.17 6.69 -19.61
N PHE A 26 -5.09 6.71 -18.29
CA PHE A 26 -4.40 5.65 -17.57
C PHE A 26 -5.31 4.55 -17.08
N TYR A 27 -6.58 4.83 -16.99
CA TYR A 27 -7.54 3.91 -16.42
C TYR A 27 -7.72 2.65 -17.24
N TYR A 28 -7.79 2.82 -18.53
CA TYR A 28 -8.20 1.76 -19.44
C TYR A 28 -7.04 0.85 -19.81
N GLU A 29 -5.85 1.38 -19.82
CA GLU A 29 -4.67 0.60 -20.16
C GLU A 29 -4.29 -0.36 -19.06
N GLU A 30 -4.57 0.03 -17.82
CA GLU A 30 -4.19 -0.79 -16.68
C GLU A 30 -5.31 -1.73 -16.24
N ASP A 31 -6.48 -1.18 -15.96
CA ASP A 31 -7.64 -1.98 -15.54
C ASP A 31 -8.95 -1.23 -15.81
N PRO A 32 -9.63 -1.58 -16.90
CA PRO A 32 -10.88 -0.91 -17.24
C PRO A 32 -12.02 -1.23 -16.27
N THR A 33 -11.86 -2.21 -15.37
CA THR A 33 -12.89 -2.55 -14.39
C THR A 33 -12.80 -1.73 -13.12
N VAL A 34 -11.68 -1.03 -12.90
CA VAL A 34 -11.50 -0.17 -11.73
C VAL A 34 -12.06 1.20 -12.03
N GLU A 35 -12.93 1.70 -11.14
CA GLU A 35 -13.50 3.03 -11.29
C GLU A 35 -12.43 4.11 -11.31
N ASN A 36 -12.73 5.13 -12.10
CA ASN A 36 -11.92 6.29 -12.29
C ASN A 36 -12.03 7.21 -11.07
N ASP A 37 -11.02 7.27 -10.23
CA ASP A 37 -11.05 8.12 -9.04
C ASP A 37 -9.91 9.12 -9.07
N ILE A 38 -10.15 10.24 -9.74
CA ILE A 38 -9.16 11.31 -9.88
C ILE A 38 -8.91 12.08 -8.59
N GLU A 39 -9.68 11.82 -7.56
CA GLU A 39 -9.49 12.48 -6.27
C GLU A 39 -8.39 11.87 -5.43
N LEU A 40 -7.66 10.90 -5.97
CA LEU A 40 -6.56 10.24 -5.27
C LEU A 40 -5.27 11.07 -5.26
N PHE A 41 -5.38 12.40 -5.09
CA PHE A 41 -4.22 13.28 -5.03
C PHE A 41 -3.59 13.43 -3.67
N GLY A 42 -4.14 12.82 -2.67
CA GLY A 42 -3.61 12.93 -1.33
C GLY A 42 -2.39 12.06 -1.05
N TYR A 43 -1.80 11.44 -2.07
CA TYR A 43 -0.61 10.62 -1.88
C TYR A 43 0.65 11.47 -1.78
N SER A 44 1.59 11.00 -0.98
CA SER A 44 2.88 11.63 -0.84
C SER A 44 3.77 11.29 -2.04
N LYS A 45 3.85 12.19 -3.00
CA LYS A 45 4.74 12.01 -4.15
C LYS A 45 6.18 11.82 -3.71
N PHE A 46 6.61 12.60 -2.72
CA PHE A 46 7.98 12.51 -2.22
C PHE A 46 8.28 11.12 -1.67
N THR A 47 7.40 10.57 -0.87
CA THR A 47 7.57 9.22 -0.34
C THR A 47 7.59 8.18 -1.46
N CYS A 48 6.69 8.33 -2.42
CA CYS A 48 6.65 7.45 -3.58
C CYS A 48 7.91 7.55 -4.43
N ASP A 49 8.41 8.77 -4.68
CA ASP A 49 9.62 9.00 -5.46
C ASP A 49 10.88 8.45 -4.76
N ALA A 50 10.96 8.69 -3.46
CA ALA A 50 12.09 8.26 -2.65
C ALA A 50 12.12 6.75 -2.44
N SER A 51 10.98 6.11 -2.62
CA SER A 51 10.86 4.68 -2.41
C SER A 51 11.26 3.94 -3.67
N TYR A 52 12.16 3.08 -3.60
CA TYR A 52 12.24 1.81 -4.31
C TYR A 52 12.22 1.87 -5.82
N GLU A 53 13.35 2.21 -6.38
CA GLU A 53 13.65 2.01 -7.79
C GLU A 53 13.97 0.56 -8.10
N ASP A 54 14.15 -0.28 -7.09
CA ASP A 54 14.52 -1.65 -7.32
C ASP A 54 13.35 -2.48 -7.85
N GLY A 55 13.64 -3.34 -8.81
CA GLY A 55 12.65 -4.24 -9.39
C GLY A 55 12.21 -5.36 -8.45
N GLU A 56 12.70 -5.39 -7.23
CA GLU A 56 12.35 -6.40 -6.23
C GLU A 56 11.06 -6.05 -5.47
N VAL A 57 10.61 -4.81 -5.58
CA VAL A 57 9.40 -4.34 -4.90
C VAL A 57 8.20 -4.53 -5.79
N GLN A 58 7.15 -5.15 -5.27
CA GLN A 58 5.88 -5.28 -5.96
C GLN A 58 4.93 -4.17 -5.52
N TRP A 59 4.55 -3.32 -6.45
CA TRP A 59 3.53 -2.30 -6.24
C TRP A 59 2.13 -2.86 -6.44
N ASN A 60 1.19 -2.41 -5.62
CA ASN A 60 -0.20 -2.81 -5.73
C ASN A 60 -1.12 -1.62 -5.46
N TYR A 61 -2.26 -1.61 -6.15
CA TYR A 61 -3.39 -0.81 -5.72
C TYR A 61 -4.14 -1.54 -4.62
N ILE A 62 -4.64 -0.77 -3.67
CA ILE A 62 -5.57 -1.25 -2.64
C ILE A 62 -6.96 -0.94 -3.17
N ILE A 63 -7.76 -1.98 -3.39
CA ILE A 63 -9.04 -1.86 -4.08
C ILE A 63 -10.18 -2.37 -3.18
N LYS A 64 -11.28 -1.64 -3.20
CA LYS A 64 -12.53 -2.06 -2.58
C LYS A 64 -13.68 -1.51 -3.41
N ASP A 65 -14.66 -2.36 -3.73
CA ASP A 65 -15.83 -1.98 -4.51
C ASP A 65 -15.47 -1.29 -5.83
N HIS A 66 -14.48 -1.83 -6.53
CA HIS A 66 -13.96 -1.33 -7.81
C HIS A 66 -13.32 0.06 -7.74
N ARG A 67 -12.97 0.52 -6.55
CA ARG A 67 -12.31 1.81 -6.37
C ARG A 67 -10.91 1.62 -5.81
N ILE A 68 -10.01 2.49 -6.23
CA ILE A 68 -8.66 2.55 -5.67
C ILE A 68 -8.69 3.39 -4.39
N LEU A 69 -8.39 2.76 -3.28
CA LEU A 69 -8.36 3.42 -1.97
C LEU A 69 -6.97 3.87 -1.57
N GLY A 70 -5.96 3.22 -2.10
CA GLY A 70 -4.59 3.47 -1.69
C GLY A 70 -3.61 2.68 -2.53
N ILE A 71 -2.35 2.79 -2.15
CA ILE A 71 -1.24 2.08 -2.80
C ILE A 71 -0.35 1.45 -1.73
N THR A 72 0.26 0.34 -2.09
CA THR A 72 1.22 -0.33 -1.22
C THR A 72 2.33 -0.95 -2.06
N ALA A 73 3.50 -1.07 -1.46
CA ALA A 73 4.63 -1.77 -2.05
C ALA A 73 5.16 -2.79 -1.05
N VAL A 74 5.39 -3.99 -1.52
CA VAL A 74 5.84 -5.10 -0.70
C VAL A 74 7.05 -5.78 -1.32
N LYS A 75 7.81 -6.47 -0.49
CA LYS A 75 9.01 -7.19 -0.91
C LYS A 75 9.09 -8.50 -0.15
N ASN A 76 9.48 -9.56 -0.86
CA ASN A 76 9.84 -10.81 -0.19
C ASN A 76 11.22 -10.64 0.46
N ASP A 77 11.30 -11.00 1.72
CA ASP A 77 12.55 -10.98 2.50
C ASP A 77 12.75 -12.36 3.10
N GLY A 78 13.38 -13.25 2.32
CA GLY A 78 13.44 -14.66 2.68
C GLY A 78 12.05 -15.25 2.77
N ASP A 79 11.72 -15.81 3.93
CA ASP A 79 10.39 -16.38 4.20
C ASP A 79 9.39 -15.35 4.72
N ASN A 80 9.81 -14.09 4.83
CA ASN A 80 8.99 -13.01 5.37
C ASN A 80 8.48 -12.10 4.26
N LEU A 81 7.38 -11.42 4.53
CA LEU A 81 6.89 -10.35 3.68
C LEU A 81 7.20 -9.02 4.34
N LYS A 82 7.85 -8.13 3.62
CA LYS A 82 8.16 -6.80 4.10
C LYS A 82 7.28 -5.78 3.42
N ILE A 83 6.52 -5.02 4.22
CA ILE A 83 5.72 -3.90 3.72
C ILE A 83 6.63 -2.68 3.66
N LYS A 84 6.93 -2.23 2.45
CA LYS A 84 7.83 -1.11 2.21
C LYS A 84 7.11 0.22 2.13
N PHE A 85 5.86 0.20 1.71
CA PHE A 85 5.05 1.39 1.55
C PHE A 85 3.58 1.02 1.70
N LEU A 86 2.85 1.85 2.42
CA LEU A 86 1.40 1.72 2.57
C LEU A 86 0.82 3.11 2.77
N GLU A 87 -0.03 3.54 1.87
CA GLU A 87 -0.67 4.82 1.99
C GLU A 87 -2.11 4.76 1.48
N ILE A 88 -3.04 5.18 2.31
CA ILE A 88 -4.44 5.38 1.94
C ILE A 88 -4.61 6.83 1.49
N ASN A 89 -5.40 7.03 0.46
CA ASN A 89 -5.76 8.37 -0.01
C ASN A 89 -6.17 9.24 1.18
N SER A 90 -5.60 10.44 1.26
CA SER A 90 -5.83 11.35 2.38
C SER A 90 -7.31 11.65 2.64
N LYS A 91 -8.13 11.65 1.58
CA LYS A 91 -9.57 11.90 1.70
C LYS A 91 -10.36 10.71 2.24
N LEU A 92 -9.74 9.53 2.26
CA LEU A 92 -10.37 8.29 2.69
C LEU A 92 -9.83 7.79 4.03
N ARG A 93 -8.95 8.53 4.66
CA ARG A 93 -8.37 8.14 5.95
C ARG A 93 -9.40 8.23 7.08
N GLY A 94 -9.12 7.50 8.15
CA GLY A 94 -10.02 7.47 9.30
C GLY A 94 -11.25 6.59 9.13
N ARG A 95 -11.31 5.78 8.09
CA ARG A 95 -12.44 4.89 7.79
C ARG A 95 -12.12 3.41 7.95
N GLY A 96 -10.92 3.10 8.45
CA GLY A 96 -10.50 1.72 8.69
C GLY A 96 -9.89 1.00 7.50
N PHE A 97 -9.68 1.65 6.37
CA PHE A 97 -9.14 0.99 5.18
C PHE A 97 -7.69 0.56 5.35
N GLY A 98 -6.88 1.33 6.07
CA GLY A 98 -5.53 0.93 6.41
C GLY A 98 -5.50 -0.34 7.25
N ALA A 99 -6.37 -0.41 8.26
CA ALA A 99 -6.48 -1.60 9.11
C ALA A 99 -6.96 -2.81 8.31
N GLU A 100 -7.93 -2.66 7.42
CA GLU A 100 -8.37 -3.76 6.54
C GLU A 100 -7.21 -4.24 5.66
N THR A 101 -6.38 -3.35 5.17
CA THR A 101 -5.22 -3.71 4.35
C THR A 101 -4.20 -4.50 5.17
N ILE A 102 -3.95 -4.09 6.40
CA ILE A 102 -3.07 -4.85 7.30
C ILE A 102 -3.66 -6.22 7.62
N GLU A 103 -4.97 -6.32 7.82
CA GLU A 103 -5.60 -7.62 8.02
C GLU A 103 -5.43 -8.54 6.81
N TYR A 104 -5.44 -7.99 5.60
CA TYR A 104 -5.11 -8.75 4.40
C TYR A 104 -3.70 -9.37 4.48
N PHE A 105 -2.71 -8.58 4.87
CA PHE A 105 -1.34 -9.08 5.01
C PHE A 105 -1.21 -10.08 6.17
N LYS A 106 -1.86 -9.83 7.28
CA LYS A 106 -1.86 -10.76 8.42
C LYS A 106 -2.42 -12.13 8.02
N ALA A 107 -3.44 -12.15 7.19
CA ALA A 107 -4.00 -13.39 6.69
C ALA A 107 -3.00 -14.20 5.86
N LEU A 108 -2.10 -13.54 5.14
CA LEU A 108 -1.05 -14.23 4.39
C LEU A 108 -0.09 -14.98 5.33
N LYS A 109 0.21 -14.40 6.49
CA LYS A 109 1.00 -15.10 7.51
C LYS A 109 0.19 -16.22 8.15
N ASP A 110 -1.04 -15.94 8.55
CA ASP A 110 -1.90 -16.91 9.24
C ASP A 110 -2.17 -18.13 8.37
N ASN A 111 -2.20 -17.95 7.05
CA ASN A 111 -2.32 -19.02 6.07
C ASN A 111 -0.95 -19.68 5.73
N LYS A 112 0.08 -19.34 6.49
CA LYS A 112 1.44 -19.89 6.37
C LYS A 112 2.14 -19.62 5.04
N LYS A 113 1.69 -18.63 4.28
CA LYS A 113 2.40 -18.18 3.10
C LYS A 113 3.71 -17.49 3.46
N TYR A 114 3.72 -16.78 4.59
CA TYR A 114 4.91 -16.12 5.13
C TYR A 114 5.07 -16.48 6.60
N LYS A 115 6.31 -16.45 7.09
CA LYS A 115 6.60 -16.67 8.52
C LYS A 115 6.33 -15.44 9.36
N ALA A 116 6.53 -14.27 8.79
CA ALA A 116 6.31 -13.00 9.48
C ALA A 116 6.00 -11.89 8.48
N ILE A 117 5.34 -10.86 8.97
CA ILE A 117 5.13 -9.61 8.26
C ILE A 117 5.98 -8.54 8.94
N LEU A 118 6.84 -7.87 8.18
CA LEU A 118 7.80 -6.91 8.68
C LEU A 118 7.50 -5.53 8.10
N LEU A 119 7.75 -4.47 8.88
CA LEU A 119 7.70 -3.11 8.37
C LEU A 119 8.49 -2.15 9.26
N TYR A 120 8.87 -1.02 8.68
CA TYR A 120 9.34 0.13 9.43
C TYR A 120 8.22 1.17 9.45
N PRO A 121 7.72 1.56 10.62
CA PRO A 121 6.67 2.57 10.69
C PRO A 121 7.22 3.94 10.28
N LYS A 122 6.32 4.80 9.79
CA LYS A 122 6.67 6.16 9.39
C LYS A 122 7.27 6.95 10.57
N ASP A 123 6.67 6.79 11.74
CA ASP A 123 7.09 7.44 12.97
C ASP A 123 6.56 6.64 14.17
N GLU A 124 6.95 7.07 15.35
CA GLU A 124 6.58 6.38 16.58
C GLU A 124 5.09 6.49 16.89
N GLU A 125 4.45 7.60 16.54
CA GLU A 125 3.02 7.77 16.74
C GLU A 125 2.23 6.75 15.93
N VAL A 126 2.58 6.56 14.67
CA VAL A 126 1.94 5.55 13.81
C VAL A 126 2.21 4.14 14.37
N ALA A 127 3.42 3.87 14.84
CA ALA A 127 3.73 2.59 15.46
C ALA A 127 2.82 2.31 16.66
N GLU A 128 2.71 3.27 17.57
CA GLU A 128 1.96 3.10 18.82
C GLU A 128 0.45 3.04 18.60
N HIS A 129 -0.09 3.90 17.73
CA HIS A 129 -1.53 4.09 17.61
C HIS A 129 -2.17 3.30 16.46
N PHE A 130 -1.38 2.84 15.52
CA PHE A 130 -1.92 2.08 14.39
C PHE A 130 -1.41 0.63 14.37
N TYR A 131 -0.11 0.41 14.29
CA TYR A 131 0.42 -0.94 14.08
C TYR A 131 0.40 -1.81 15.33
N LYS A 132 0.81 -1.29 16.47
CA LYS A 132 0.82 -2.10 17.70
C LYS A 132 -0.56 -2.57 18.11
N PRO A 133 -1.62 -1.74 18.03
CA PRO A 133 -2.97 -2.24 18.28
C PRO A 133 -3.42 -3.35 17.33
N LEU A 134 -2.82 -3.44 16.14
CA LEU A 134 -3.09 -4.51 15.19
C LEU A 134 -2.25 -5.77 15.43
N GLY A 135 -1.44 -5.80 16.48
CA GLY A 135 -0.69 -6.98 16.88
C GLY A 135 0.79 -6.98 16.52
N PHE A 136 1.30 -5.89 15.94
CA PHE A 136 2.73 -5.78 15.64
C PHE A 136 3.53 -5.49 16.91
N LYS A 137 4.74 -6.03 16.97
CA LYS A 137 5.67 -5.86 18.10
C LYS A 137 6.97 -5.28 17.62
N GLU A 138 7.64 -4.52 18.47
CA GLU A 138 8.95 -3.97 18.17
C GLU A 138 10.02 -5.05 18.13
N ASN A 139 10.91 -4.90 17.16
CA ASN A 139 12.07 -5.74 16.98
C ASN A 139 13.21 -4.88 16.40
N GLY A 140 13.87 -4.11 17.28
CA GLY A 140 15.01 -3.29 16.89
C GLY A 140 14.69 -2.18 15.88
N GLY A 141 13.61 -1.43 16.07
CA GLY A 141 13.17 -0.37 15.18
C GLY A 141 12.24 -0.83 14.05
N GLU A 142 12.25 -2.10 13.76
CA GLU A 142 11.31 -2.73 12.83
C GLU A 142 10.13 -3.27 13.62
N LEU A 143 8.95 -3.29 13.00
CA LEU A 143 7.78 -3.95 13.58
C LEU A 143 7.56 -5.28 12.91
N ILE A 144 7.15 -6.26 13.70
CA ILE A 144 6.94 -7.65 13.26
C ILE A 144 5.60 -8.17 13.76
N TYR A 145 4.93 -8.85 12.86
CA TYR A 145 3.74 -9.63 13.17
C TYR A 145 3.97 -11.11 12.87
#